data_4e000bce6e78183ac76283d7439b3516
#
_entry.id   4e000bce6e78183ac76283d7439b3516
#
_cell.length_a   1.000
_cell.length_b   1.000
_cell.length_c   1.000
_cell.angle_alpha   90.00
_cell.angle_beta   90.00
_cell.angle_gamma   90.00
#
_symmetry.space_group_name_H-M   'P 1'
#
loop_
_entity.id
_entity.type
_entity.pdbx_description
1 polymer ?
#
loop_
_entity_poly.entity_id
_entity_poly.type
_entity_poly.pdbx_seq_one_letter_code
_entity_poly.pdbx_strand_id
1 'polypeptide(L)'
;MIALLGGLRRLVRQRLRAPDIERIRAFAARRGLHVGVAPGFWAEGKGGEDQCLDGKAAQAFDAYRTVFIGRAPHDVAAGIELDRGNDLELGRLLGYPRCCVEAFVSAPQPRRNVDLLTATAGRTDGLLLARLNVADLHVFHYVSWTPCSFACSWSARYADRIAALLDKRHADFRRRIDDALGAHRLVLHDDVQISMRGEHDGTEVRVADAWPTACDRHPDAHLDQDATEAVARLLALVRTGTTVSVRGNTLRVDAEVLALPVTPLLLPFGHRAR
;
A
#
# COMPACT_ATOMS: atom_id res chain seq x y z
N MET A 1 -13.24 -5.58 0.57
CA MET A 1 -14.48 -6.29 0.93
C MET A 1 -15.22 -5.65 2.12
N ILE A 2 -14.57 -5.34 3.26
CA ILE A 2 -15.21 -4.74 4.46
C ILE A 2 -15.98 -3.46 4.12
N ALA A 3 -15.40 -2.56 3.35
CA ALA A 3 -16.03 -1.33 2.91
C ALA A 3 -17.31 -1.54 2.08
N LEU A 4 -17.30 -2.56 1.22
CA LEU A 4 -18.48 -2.93 0.41
C LEU A 4 -19.60 -3.50 1.29
N LEU A 5 -19.27 -4.45 2.17
CA LEU A 5 -20.25 -5.06 3.09
C LEU A 5 -20.79 -4.05 4.11
N GLY A 6 -19.95 -3.13 4.58
CA GLY A 6 -20.33 -2.04 5.48
C GLY A 6 -21.06 -0.88 4.81
N GLY A 7 -21.33 -0.92 3.51
CA GLY A 7 -22.04 0.14 2.80
C GLY A 7 -21.24 1.43 2.56
N LEU A 8 -19.93 1.41 2.80
CA LEU A 8 -19.06 2.58 2.59
C LEU A 8 -18.66 2.75 1.13
N ARG A 9 -18.77 1.67 0.35
CA ARG A 9 -18.53 1.64 -1.08
C ARG A 9 -19.58 0.82 -1.79
N ARG A 10 -19.80 1.13 -3.06
CA ARG A 10 -20.68 0.36 -3.93
C ARG A 10 -19.91 -0.61 -4.84
N LEU A 11 -18.60 -0.36 -5.03
CA LEU A 11 -17.71 -1.15 -5.86
C LEU A 11 -16.33 -1.28 -5.19
N VAL A 12 -15.69 -2.42 -5.35
CA VAL A 12 -14.28 -2.64 -5.01
C VAL A 12 -13.56 -3.32 -6.17
N ARG A 13 -12.26 -3.03 -6.31
CA ARG A 13 -11.35 -3.61 -7.29
C ARG A 13 -10.31 -4.44 -6.55
N GLN A 14 -10.01 -5.62 -7.05
CA GLN A 14 -9.02 -6.53 -6.49
C GLN A 14 -8.23 -7.19 -7.63
N ARG A 15 -6.96 -7.54 -7.36
CA ARG A 15 -6.19 -8.45 -8.21
C ARG A 15 -6.17 -9.81 -7.55
N LEU A 16 -6.66 -10.82 -8.25
CA LEU A 16 -6.84 -12.16 -7.72
C LEU A 16 -6.33 -13.21 -8.72
N ARG A 17 -5.77 -14.29 -8.18
CA ARG A 17 -5.45 -15.49 -8.94
C ARG A 17 -6.71 -16.29 -9.25
N ALA A 18 -6.67 -17.14 -10.28
CA ALA A 18 -7.83 -17.89 -10.73
C ALA A 18 -8.55 -18.68 -9.61
N PRO A 19 -7.86 -19.40 -8.70
CA PRO A 19 -8.54 -20.11 -7.61
C PRO A 19 -9.28 -19.17 -6.64
N ASP A 20 -8.75 -17.99 -6.39
CA ASP A 20 -9.37 -17.02 -5.48
C ASP A 20 -10.57 -16.32 -6.11
N ILE A 21 -10.61 -16.22 -7.45
CA ILE A 21 -11.77 -15.69 -8.17
C ILE A 21 -13.00 -16.56 -7.92
N GLU A 22 -12.86 -17.89 -7.99
CA GLU A 22 -13.97 -18.80 -7.73
C GLU A 22 -14.45 -18.73 -6.27
N ARG A 23 -13.53 -18.62 -5.32
CA ARG A 23 -13.87 -18.41 -3.90
C ARG A 23 -14.64 -17.10 -3.69
N ILE A 24 -14.21 -16.04 -4.35
CA ILE A 24 -14.90 -14.72 -4.29
C ILE A 24 -16.27 -14.78 -4.96
N ARG A 25 -16.43 -15.46 -6.09
CA ARG A 25 -17.74 -15.66 -6.74
C ARG A 25 -18.73 -16.36 -5.82
N ALA A 26 -18.30 -17.47 -5.21
CA ALA A 26 -19.13 -18.19 -4.27
C ALA A 26 -19.49 -17.36 -3.03
N PHE A 27 -18.55 -16.56 -2.52
CA PHE A 27 -18.79 -15.65 -1.41
C PHE A 27 -19.78 -14.54 -1.79
N ALA A 28 -19.61 -13.93 -2.94
CA ALA A 28 -20.43 -12.82 -3.45
C ALA A 28 -21.87 -13.26 -3.69
N ALA A 29 -22.07 -14.43 -4.31
CA ALA A 29 -23.39 -15.01 -4.59
C ALA A 29 -24.22 -15.14 -3.30
N ARG A 30 -23.62 -15.65 -2.20
CA ARG A 30 -24.30 -15.77 -0.91
C ARG A 30 -24.69 -14.44 -0.27
N ARG A 31 -24.23 -13.31 -0.80
CA ARG A 31 -24.47 -11.94 -0.27
C ARG A 31 -25.17 -11.02 -1.25
N GLY A 32 -25.67 -11.56 -2.37
CA GLY A 32 -26.31 -10.76 -3.40
C GLY A 32 -25.37 -9.72 -4.03
N LEU A 33 -24.06 -10.04 -4.12
CA LEU A 33 -23.08 -9.19 -4.78
C LEU A 33 -22.77 -9.73 -6.19
N HIS A 34 -22.41 -8.82 -7.07
CA HIS A 34 -22.04 -9.10 -8.45
C HIS A 34 -20.53 -9.12 -8.59
N VAL A 35 -19.99 -10.03 -9.39
CA VAL A 35 -18.56 -10.18 -9.67
C VAL A 35 -18.33 -10.13 -11.17
N GLY A 36 -17.44 -9.26 -11.59
CA GLY A 36 -16.97 -9.19 -12.96
C GLY A 36 -15.45 -9.26 -13.01
N VAL A 37 -14.93 -9.85 -14.08
CA VAL A 37 -13.50 -10.02 -14.29
C VAL A 37 -13.12 -9.24 -15.53
N ALA A 38 -12.20 -8.29 -15.38
CA ALA A 38 -11.70 -7.52 -16.52
C ALA A 38 -10.91 -8.44 -17.48
N PRO A 39 -10.96 -8.17 -18.80
CA PRO A 39 -10.10 -8.86 -19.74
C PRO A 39 -8.63 -8.49 -19.49
N GLY A 40 -7.75 -9.43 -19.78
CA GLY A 40 -6.31 -9.26 -19.56
C GLY A 40 -5.82 -9.89 -18.27
N PHE A 41 -4.51 -10.01 -18.21
CA PHE A 41 -3.78 -10.64 -17.12
C PHE A 41 -2.66 -9.72 -16.67
N TRP A 42 -2.33 -9.79 -15.40
CA TRP A 42 -1.25 -9.04 -14.79
C TRP A 42 -0.24 -10.01 -14.23
N ALA A 43 1.03 -9.81 -14.53
CA ALA A 43 2.13 -10.45 -13.83
C ALA A 43 3.01 -9.37 -13.23
N GLU A 44 3.64 -9.68 -12.10
CA GLU A 44 4.68 -8.82 -11.57
C GLU A 44 5.88 -8.88 -12.51
N GLY A 45 6.27 -7.73 -13.03
CA GLY A 45 7.50 -7.58 -13.81
C GLY A 45 8.73 -7.64 -12.91
N LYS A 46 9.89 -7.93 -13.48
CA LYS A 46 11.18 -7.74 -12.82
C LYS A 46 11.31 -6.25 -12.47
N GLY A 47 11.47 -5.93 -11.19
CA GLY A 47 11.52 -4.54 -10.72
C GLY A 47 10.20 -3.98 -10.18
N GLY A 48 9.17 -4.81 -9.94
CA GLY A 48 7.91 -4.40 -9.32
C GLY A 48 6.92 -3.72 -10.27
N GLU A 49 7.22 -3.65 -11.56
CA GLU A 49 6.31 -3.12 -12.57
C GLU A 49 5.26 -4.16 -12.96
N ASP A 50 4.00 -3.77 -12.88
CA ASP A 50 2.89 -4.61 -13.34
C ASP A 50 2.87 -4.69 -14.86
N GLN A 51 2.97 -5.89 -15.39
CA GLN A 51 2.87 -6.14 -16.83
C GLN A 51 1.49 -6.67 -17.19
N CYS A 52 0.86 -6.08 -18.20
CA CYS A 52 -0.31 -6.66 -18.82
C CYS A 52 0.14 -7.72 -19.83
N LEU A 53 -0.26 -8.97 -19.60
CA LEU A 53 0.14 -10.11 -20.42
C LEU A 53 -0.99 -10.48 -21.40
N ASP A 54 -0.62 -10.98 -22.57
CA ASP A 54 -1.56 -11.67 -23.44
C ASP A 54 -1.95 -13.04 -22.85
N GLY A 55 -3.03 -13.64 -23.38
CA GLY A 55 -3.57 -14.89 -22.84
C GLY A 55 -2.60 -16.08 -22.89
N LYS A 56 -1.56 -16.08 -23.75
CA LYS A 56 -0.56 -17.14 -23.84
C LYS A 56 0.55 -16.96 -22.82
N ALA A 57 1.03 -15.73 -22.67
CA ALA A 57 2.02 -15.40 -21.66
C ALA A 57 1.45 -15.59 -20.25
N ALA A 58 0.17 -15.28 -20.03
CA ALA A 58 -0.50 -15.46 -18.75
C ALA A 58 -0.61 -16.93 -18.28
N GLN A 59 -0.60 -17.90 -19.18
CA GLN A 59 -0.61 -19.32 -18.83
C GLN A 59 0.75 -19.83 -18.33
N ALA A 60 1.82 -19.15 -18.68
CA ALA A 60 3.17 -19.49 -18.27
C ALA A 60 3.56 -18.93 -16.90
N PHE A 61 2.77 -17.98 -16.36
CA PHE A 61 3.01 -17.32 -15.08
C PHE A 61 1.79 -17.43 -14.19
N ASP A 62 2.00 -17.35 -12.88
CA ASP A 62 0.94 -17.26 -11.88
C ASP A 62 0.26 -15.87 -11.93
N ALA A 63 -0.46 -15.65 -13.03
CA ALA A 63 -0.99 -14.34 -13.37
C ALA A 63 -2.23 -13.97 -12.56
N TYR A 64 -2.32 -12.70 -12.22
CA TYR A 64 -3.49 -12.10 -11.59
C TYR A 64 -4.47 -11.56 -12.62
N ARG A 65 -5.74 -11.52 -12.26
CA ARG A 65 -6.78 -10.82 -13.01
C ARG A 65 -7.40 -9.73 -12.17
N THR A 66 -7.73 -8.63 -12.80
CA THR A 66 -8.52 -7.58 -12.14
C THR A 66 -9.97 -8.04 -12.00
N VAL A 67 -10.46 -8.00 -10.77
CA VAL A 67 -11.82 -8.41 -10.40
C VAL A 67 -12.54 -7.23 -9.76
N PHE A 68 -13.74 -6.95 -10.26
CA PHE A 68 -14.65 -5.97 -9.70
C PHE A 68 -15.78 -6.67 -8.94
N ILE A 69 -16.07 -6.18 -7.73
CA ILE A 69 -17.13 -6.73 -6.89
C ILE A 69 -18.01 -5.58 -6.45
N GLY A 70 -19.29 -5.63 -6.76
CA GLY A 70 -20.21 -4.52 -6.52
C GLY A 70 -21.59 -4.96 -6.07
N ARG A 71 -22.39 -3.99 -5.60
CA ARG A 71 -23.78 -4.21 -5.21
C ARG A 71 -24.73 -4.22 -6.40
N ALA A 72 -24.34 -3.57 -7.49
CA ALA A 72 -25.13 -3.49 -8.70
C ALA A 72 -24.32 -3.96 -9.92
N PRO A 73 -24.94 -4.71 -10.87
CA PRO A 73 -24.23 -5.23 -12.04
C PRO A 73 -23.71 -4.10 -12.94
N HIS A 74 -24.40 -2.97 -13.04
CA HIS A 74 -23.98 -1.84 -13.85
C HIS A 74 -22.72 -1.16 -13.30
N ASP A 75 -22.52 -1.10 -11.95
CA ASP A 75 -21.29 -0.58 -11.35
C ASP A 75 -20.09 -1.49 -11.69
N VAL A 76 -20.31 -2.81 -11.69
CA VAL A 76 -19.28 -3.79 -12.06
C VAL A 76 -18.91 -3.67 -13.53
N ALA A 77 -19.88 -3.53 -14.43
CA ALA A 77 -19.65 -3.35 -15.87
C ALA A 77 -18.87 -2.05 -16.13
N ALA A 78 -19.28 -0.94 -15.52
CA ALA A 78 -18.61 0.35 -15.63
C ALA A 78 -17.16 0.28 -15.11
N GLY A 79 -16.91 -0.44 -14.00
CA GLY A 79 -15.57 -0.64 -13.45
C GLY A 79 -14.65 -1.36 -14.45
N ILE A 80 -15.15 -2.40 -15.12
CA ILE A 80 -14.40 -3.16 -16.14
C ILE A 80 -14.07 -2.29 -17.35
N GLU A 81 -15.02 -1.46 -17.79
CA GLU A 81 -14.84 -0.57 -18.92
C GLU A 81 -13.78 0.50 -18.62
N LEU A 82 -13.87 1.14 -17.46
CA LEU A 82 -12.95 2.20 -17.02
C LEU A 82 -11.54 1.70 -16.70
N ASP A 83 -11.36 0.43 -16.36
CA ASP A 83 -10.04 -0.17 -16.05
C ASP A 83 -9.05 -0.13 -17.23
N ARG A 84 -9.52 0.22 -18.42
CA ARG A 84 -8.73 0.28 -19.65
C ARG A 84 -8.02 1.63 -19.89
N GLY A 85 -7.86 2.46 -18.87
CA GLY A 85 -7.04 3.68 -18.96
C GLY A 85 -7.75 4.97 -18.56
N ASN A 86 -8.88 4.90 -17.86
CA ASN A 86 -9.52 6.08 -17.29
C ASN A 86 -9.43 6.08 -15.77
N ASP A 87 -8.21 6.27 -15.24
CA ASP A 87 -7.92 6.28 -13.81
C ASP A 87 -8.74 7.31 -13.04
N LEU A 88 -9.05 8.46 -13.66
CA LEU A 88 -9.82 9.53 -13.05
C LEU A 88 -11.26 9.07 -12.74
N GLU A 89 -11.97 8.58 -13.75
CA GLU A 89 -13.36 8.13 -13.60
C GLU A 89 -13.44 6.82 -12.81
N LEU A 90 -12.47 5.91 -12.99
CA LEU A 90 -12.37 4.69 -12.20
C LEU A 90 -12.21 5.01 -10.71
N GLY A 91 -11.30 5.93 -10.36
CA GLY A 91 -11.09 6.35 -8.97
C GLY A 91 -12.36 6.95 -8.35
N ARG A 92 -13.11 7.75 -9.12
CA ARG A 92 -14.41 8.31 -8.70
C ARG A 92 -15.46 7.20 -8.50
N LEU A 93 -15.55 6.26 -9.42
CA LEU A 93 -16.48 5.12 -9.32
C LEU A 93 -16.17 4.24 -8.11
N LEU A 94 -14.88 4.02 -7.83
CA LEU A 94 -14.42 3.30 -6.63
C LEU A 94 -14.64 4.09 -5.33
N GLY A 95 -15.10 5.35 -5.39
CA GLY A 95 -15.39 6.19 -4.24
C GLY A 95 -14.14 6.70 -3.53
N TYR A 96 -13.04 6.89 -4.26
CA TYR A 96 -11.83 7.54 -3.73
C TYR A 96 -12.05 9.05 -3.59
N PRO A 97 -11.44 9.71 -2.59
CA PRO A 97 -11.52 11.16 -2.48
C PRO A 97 -10.98 11.84 -3.73
N ARG A 98 -11.69 12.85 -4.22
CA ARG A 98 -11.32 13.56 -5.44
C ARG A 98 -9.88 14.06 -5.43
N CYS A 99 -9.45 14.67 -4.31
CA CYS A 99 -8.07 15.15 -4.14
C CYS A 99 -7.01 14.02 -4.27
N CYS A 100 -7.34 12.80 -3.80
CA CYS A 100 -6.44 11.65 -3.91
C CYS A 100 -6.37 11.12 -5.35
N VAL A 101 -7.51 11.08 -6.05
CA VAL A 101 -7.56 10.68 -7.46
C VAL A 101 -6.78 11.67 -8.33
N GLU A 102 -7.01 12.97 -8.15
CA GLU A 102 -6.29 14.01 -8.90
C GLU A 102 -4.77 13.96 -8.64
N ALA A 103 -4.37 13.78 -7.38
CA ALA A 103 -2.94 13.63 -7.02
C ALA A 103 -2.31 12.39 -7.65
N PHE A 104 -3.04 11.28 -7.74
CA PHE A 104 -2.57 10.05 -8.38
C PHE A 104 -2.44 10.24 -9.90
N VAL A 105 -3.44 10.79 -10.55
CA VAL A 105 -3.45 10.97 -12.01
C VAL A 105 -2.39 11.96 -12.47
N SER A 106 -2.11 13.00 -11.66
CA SER A 106 -1.07 14.00 -11.96
C SER A 106 0.37 13.51 -11.69
N ALA A 107 0.54 12.35 -11.04
CA ALA A 107 1.88 11.81 -10.79
C ALA A 107 2.55 11.37 -12.10
N PRO A 108 3.88 11.58 -12.22
CA PRO A 108 4.65 11.13 -13.40
C PRO A 108 4.51 9.62 -13.64
N GLN A 109 4.65 9.22 -14.89
CA GLN A 109 4.67 7.82 -15.30
C GLN A 109 6.12 7.34 -15.53
N PRO A 110 6.46 6.06 -15.25
CA PRO A 110 5.63 5.06 -14.57
C PRO A 110 5.42 5.40 -13.09
N ARG A 111 4.26 5.05 -12.52
CA ARG A 111 3.93 5.34 -11.13
C ARG A 111 4.47 4.24 -10.21
N ARG A 112 5.75 4.27 -9.87
CA ARG A 112 6.31 3.38 -8.88
C ARG A 112 5.78 3.73 -7.49
N ASN A 113 5.67 2.71 -6.61
CA ASN A 113 5.14 2.91 -5.26
C ASN A 113 6.00 3.90 -4.45
N VAL A 114 7.32 3.80 -4.52
CA VAL A 114 8.24 4.71 -3.84
C VAL A 114 8.05 6.17 -4.28
N ASP A 115 7.82 6.42 -5.57
CA ASP A 115 7.60 7.78 -6.10
C ASP A 115 6.28 8.37 -5.59
N LEU A 116 5.22 7.54 -5.54
CA LEU A 116 3.93 7.93 -4.98
C LEU A 116 4.03 8.22 -3.48
N LEU A 117 4.74 7.40 -2.71
CA LEU A 117 4.96 7.61 -1.27
C LEU A 117 5.77 8.90 -1.03
N THR A 118 6.84 9.11 -1.80
CA THR A 118 7.67 10.33 -1.73
C THR A 118 6.84 11.58 -2.03
N ALA A 119 6.07 11.56 -3.11
CA ALA A 119 5.18 12.67 -3.46
C ALA A 119 4.10 12.91 -2.40
N THR A 120 3.56 11.86 -1.79
CA THR A 120 2.57 11.95 -0.70
C THR A 120 3.19 12.55 0.56
N ALA A 121 4.38 12.09 0.93
CA ALA A 121 5.13 12.64 2.07
C ALA A 121 5.49 14.12 1.85
N GLY A 122 5.96 14.49 0.66
CA GLY A 122 6.29 15.87 0.30
C GLY A 122 5.10 16.83 0.31
N ARG A 123 3.87 16.32 0.17
CA ARG A 123 2.62 17.10 0.30
C ARG A 123 2.02 17.04 1.71
N THR A 124 2.70 16.41 2.67
CA THR A 124 2.19 16.25 4.03
C THR A 124 2.78 17.31 4.94
N ASP A 125 1.93 18.22 5.40
CA ASP A 125 2.29 19.16 6.45
C ASP A 125 1.94 18.54 7.82
N GLY A 126 2.95 18.44 8.70
CA GLY A 126 2.79 17.95 10.06
C GLY A 126 2.77 16.41 10.18
N LEU A 127 1.90 15.90 11.05
CA LEU A 127 1.86 14.49 11.46
C LEU A 127 1.43 13.56 10.31
N LEU A 128 2.24 12.55 10.02
CA LEU A 128 1.87 11.44 9.16
C LEU A 128 0.92 10.50 9.93
N LEU A 129 -0.34 10.44 9.52
CA LEU A 129 -1.34 9.64 10.23
C LEU A 129 -1.15 8.14 9.96
N ALA A 130 -0.91 7.36 10.99
CA ALA A 130 -0.71 5.92 10.93
C ALA A 130 -1.81 5.18 10.14
N ARG A 131 -3.08 5.60 10.26
CA ARG A 131 -4.20 5.03 9.49
C ARG A 131 -4.16 5.29 7.99
N LEU A 132 -3.30 6.18 7.53
CA LEU A 132 -3.05 6.45 6.11
C LEU A 132 -1.73 5.83 5.62
N ASN A 133 -1.06 5.05 6.47
CA ASN A 133 0.12 4.30 6.07
C ASN A 133 -0.27 3.23 5.05
N VAL A 134 0.17 3.43 3.81
CA VAL A 134 -0.01 2.51 2.68
C VAL A 134 1.33 2.02 2.14
N ALA A 135 2.41 2.24 2.88
CA ALA A 135 3.75 1.88 2.47
C ALA A 135 3.97 0.36 2.44
N ASP A 136 3.39 -0.36 3.41
CA ASP A 136 3.52 -1.81 3.50
C ASP A 136 2.36 -2.49 2.75
N LEU A 137 2.65 -3.06 1.60
CA LEU A 137 1.65 -3.70 0.74
C LEU A 137 1.18 -5.07 1.25
N HIS A 138 1.82 -5.63 2.29
CA HIS A 138 1.49 -6.96 2.85
C HIS A 138 0.54 -6.92 4.02
N VAL A 139 0.28 -5.75 4.58
CA VAL A 139 -0.67 -5.59 5.67
C VAL A 139 -2.01 -5.04 5.17
N PHE A 140 -3.04 -5.26 5.97
CA PHE A 140 -4.35 -4.64 5.70
C PHE A 140 -4.26 -3.12 5.87
N HIS A 141 -4.70 -2.39 4.85
CA HIS A 141 -4.83 -0.93 4.90
C HIS A 141 -6.28 -0.51 5.10
N TYR A 142 -6.48 0.57 5.87
CA TYR A 142 -7.80 1.19 6.00
C TYR A 142 -8.27 1.86 4.71
N VAL A 143 -7.32 2.37 3.91
CA VAL A 143 -7.56 2.94 2.59
C VAL A 143 -6.92 2.06 1.52
N SER A 144 -7.52 1.95 0.35
CA SER A 144 -7.03 1.11 -0.76
C SER A 144 -6.59 1.96 -1.96
N TRP A 145 -6.09 3.16 -1.66
CA TRP A 145 -5.49 4.10 -2.61
C TRP A 145 -4.34 4.83 -1.93
N THR A 146 -3.43 5.37 -2.71
CA THR A 146 -2.42 6.30 -2.19
C THR A 146 -3.08 7.62 -1.86
N PRO A 147 -3.05 8.09 -0.60
CA PRO A 147 -3.64 9.37 -0.24
C PRO A 147 -2.86 10.53 -0.88
N CYS A 148 -3.52 11.65 -1.15
CA CYS A 148 -2.84 12.84 -1.66
C CYS A 148 -1.81 13.43 -0.66
N SER A 149 -2.01 13.15 0.63
CA SER A 149 -1.13 13.50 1.75
C SER A 149 -1.41 12.51 2.87
N PHE A 150 -0.41 12.16 3.68
CA PHE A 150 -0.60 11.35 4.90
C PHE A 150 -1.38 12.07 6.01
N ALA A 151 -1.77 13.32 5.80
CA ALA A 151 -2.69 14.09 6.65
C ALA A 151 -4.04 14.36 5.97
N CYS A 152 -4.35 13.72 4.82
CA CYS A 152 -5.59 13.94 4.07
C CYS A 152 -6.84 13.67 4.93
N SER A 153 -7.61 14.72 5.21
CA SER A 153 -8.78 14.65 6.11
C SER A 153 -9.91 13.75 5.56
N TRP A 154 -10.09 13.67 4.23
CA TRP A 154 -11.07 12.78 3.61
C TRP A 154 -10.68 11.32 3.75
N SER A 155 -9.40 10.99 3.47
CA SER A 155 -8.88 9.63 3.64
C SER A 155 -8.88 9.22 5.11
N ALA A 156 -8.55 10.13 6.04
CA ALA A 156 -8.58 9.87 7.48
C ALA A 156 -9.99 9.54 7.96
N ARG A 157 -11.00 10.35 7.59
CA ARG A 157 -12.40 10.07 7.93
C ARG A 157 -12.89 8.73 7.37
N TYR A 158 -12.46 8.38 6.16
CA TYR A 158 -12.78 7.07 5.60
C TYR A 158 -12.11 5.94 6.39
N ALA A 159 -10.82 6.08 6.72
CA ALA A 159 -10.09 5.12 7.55
C ALA A 159 -10.75 4.92 8.92
N ASP A 160 -11.19 6.00 9.56
CA ASP A 160 -11.92 5.96 10.84
C ASP A 160 -13.23 5.14 10.73
N ARG A 161 -13.96 5.30 9.63
CA ARG A 161 -15.20 4.52 9.40
C ARG A 161 -14.91 3.03 9.19
N ILE A 162 -13.83 2.68 8.49
CA ILE A 162 -13.40 1.27 8.34
C ILE A 162 -12.98 0.71 9.70
N ALA A 163 -12.19 1.47 10.48
CA ALA A 163 -11.77 1.07 11.81
C ALA A 163 -13.00 0.81 12.73
N ALA A 164 -14.00 1.68 12.71
CA ALA A 164 -15.23 1.51 13.48
C ALA A 164 -16.05 0.27 13.05
N LEU A 165 -16.04 -0.10 11.76
CA LEU A 165 -16.67 -1.34 11.29
C LEU A 165 -15.93 -2.58 11.80
N LEU A 166 -14.60 -2.52 11.89
CA LEU A 166 -13.78 -3.60 12.43
C LEU A 166 -13.95 -3.73 13.95
N ASP A 167 -14.01 -2.64 14.69
CA ASP A 167 -14.22 -2.66 16.14
C ASP A 167 -15.46 -3.45 16.54
N LYS A 168 -16.54 -3.29 15.80
CA LYS A 168 -17.83 -3.95 16.10
C LYS A 168 -17.78 -5.48 15.99
N ARG A 169 -16.87 -6.05 15.22
CA ARG A 169 -16.87 -7.48 14.89
C ARG A 169 -15.53 -8.17 15.06
N HIS A 170 -14.43 -7.42 15.02
CA HIS A 170 -13.07 -7.93 14.93
C HIS A 170 -12.08 -6.99 15.65
N ALA A 171 -12.36 -6.63 16.90
CA ALA A 171 -11.57 -5.66 17.65
C ALA A 171 -10.08 -6.06 17.78
N ASP A 172 -9.79 -7.37 17.98
CA ASP A 172 -8.42 -7.87 18.06
C ASP A 172 -7.67 -7.74 16.72
N PHE A 173 -8.36 -8.00 15.62
CA PHE A 173 -7.81 -7.82 14.28
C PHE A 173 -7.53 -6.35 14.01
N ARG A 174 -8.47 -5.46 14.41
CA ARG A 174 -8.27 -4.02 14.31
C ARG A 174 -7.06 -3.54 15.10
N ARG A 175 -6.85 -4.00 16.35
CA ARG A 175 -5.67 -3.63 17.15
C ARG A 175 -4.36 -4.03 16.45
N ARG A 176 -4.29 -5.25 15.91
CA ARG A 176 -3.12 -5.70 15.14
C ARG A 176 -2.84 -4.86 13.91
N ILE A 177 -3.88 -4.41 13.22
CA ILE A 177 -3.74 -3.49 12.09
C ILE A 177 -3.20 -2.13 12.55
N ASP A 178 -3.79 -1.53 13.59
CA ASP A 178 -3.33 -0.23 14.11
C ASP A 178 -1.87 -0.29 14.55
N ASP A 179 -1.46 -1.39 15.17
CA ASP A 179 -0.08 -1.63 15.59
C ASP A 179 0.87 -1.75 14.39
N ALA A 180 0.49 -2.51 13.36
CA ALA A 180 1.29 -2.66 12.14
C ALA A 180 1.40 -1.34 11.35
N LEU A 181 0.30 -0.60 11.21
CA LEU A 181 0.28 0.67 10.49
C LEU A 181 0.99 1.79 11.27
N GLY A 182 1.06 1.70 12.61
CA GLY A 182 1.77 2.64 13.45
C GLY A 182 3.29 2.53 13.37
N ALA A 183 3.82 1.48 12.77
CA ALA A 183 5.25 1.35 12.56
C ALA A 183 5.77 2.43 11.59
N HIS A 184 6.90 3.04 11.94
CA HIS A 184 7.63 3.94 11.05
C HIS A 184 8.23 3.14 9.89
N ARG A 185 8.43 3.78 8.76
CA ARG A 185 8.98 3.12 7.55
C ARG A 185 10.22 3.84 7.06
N LEU A 186 11.28 3.09 6.86
CA LEU A 186 12.41 3.49 6.05
C LEU A 186 12.27 2.77 4.71
N VAL A 187 11.94 3.53 3.66
CA VAL A 187 11.75 3.00 2.31
C VAL A 187 13.00 3.32 1.51
N LEU A 188 13.67 2.30 1.00
CA LEU A 188 14.88 2.40 0.18
C LEU A 188 14.56 2.15 -1.28
N HIS A 189 13.62 1.25 -1.54
CA HIS A 189 13.13 0.87 -2.86
C HIS A 189 11.72 0.29 -2.71
N ASP A 190 10.99 0.05 -3.79
CA ASP A 190 9.66 -0.56 -3.74
C ASP A 190 9.67 -1.92 -3.00
N ASP A 191 10.75 -2.69 -3.17
CA ASP A 191 10.90 -4.02 -2.59
C ASP A 191 11.78 -4.05 -1.33
N VAL A 192 12.34 -2.90 -0.91
CA VAL A 192 13.28 -2.82 0.21
C VAL A 192 12.79 -1.80 1.21
N GLN A 193 12.18 -2.28 2.27
CA GLN A 193 11.66 -1.44 3.35
C GLN A 193 12.06 -2.01 4.72
N ILE A 194 12.29 -1.11 5.66
CA ILE A 194 12.50 -1.45 7.08
C ILE A 194 11.37 -0.83 7.88
N SER A 195 10.69 -1.67 8.64
CA SER A 195 9.71 -1.23 9.63
C SER A 195 10.39 -1.01 10.97
N MET A 196 9.99 0.06 11.65
CA MET A 196 10.58 0.42 12.95
C MET A 196 9.49 0.80 13.93
N ARG A 197 9.67 0.40 15.20
CA ARG A 197 8.94 0.96 16.34
C ARG A 197 9.86 1.87 17.12
N GLY A 198 9.32 2.92 17.70
CA GLY A 198 10.09 3.86 18.48
C GLY A 198 9.39 5.20 18.66
N GLU A 199 10.12 6.15 19.21
CA GLU A 199 9.68 7.53 19.34
C GLU A 199 10.22 8.36 18.16
N HIS A 200 9.49 9.39 17.74
CA HIS A 200 9.92 10.28 16.68
C HIS A 200 9.56 11.74 16.99
N ASP A 201 10.38 12.66 16.48
CA ASP A 201 10.12 14.10 16.54
C ASP A 201 9.66 14.71 15.21
N GLY A 202 9.44 13.88 14.19
CA GLY A 202 9.06 14.26 12.81
C GLY A 202 10.23 14.22 11.82
N THR A 203 11.47 14.26 12.29
CA THR A 203 12.69 14.23 11.46
C THR A 203 13.58 13.03 11.74
N GLU A 204 13.52 12.52 12.94
CA GLU A 204 14.31 11.40 13.41
C GLU A 204 13.42 10.37 14.12
N VAL A 205 13.81 9.09 14.02
CA VAL A 205 13.17 7.99 14.74
C VAL A 205 14.18 7.39 15.69
N ARG A 206 13.89 7.42 17.01
CA ARG A 206 14.63 6.67 18.03
C ARG A 206 14.08 5.26 18.08
N VAL A 207 14.82 4.33 17.52
CA VAL A 207 14.37 2.96 17.28
C VAL A 207 14.40 2.13 18.54
N ALA A 208 13.28 1.53 18.91
CA ALA A 208 13.18 0.52 19.96
C ALA A 208 13.23 -0.91 19.38
N ASP A 209 12.71 -1.11 18.17
CA ASP A 209 12.69 -2.38 17.44
C ASP A 209 12.63 -2.12 15.94
N ALA A 210 13.23 -3.01 15.13
CA ALA A 210 13.22 -2.93 13.69
C ALA A 210 13.18 -4.32 13.05
N TRP A 211 12.49 -4.42 11.92
CA TRP A 211 12.42 -5.66 11.13
C TRP A 211 12.31 -5.35 9.63
N PRO A 212 12.79 -6.25 8.76
CA PRO A 212 12.59 -6.10 7.34
C PRO A 212 11.10 -6.23 7.05
N THR A 213 10.60 -5.32 6.23
CA THR A 213 9.33 -5.49 5.58
C THR A 213 9.68 -5.99 4.18
N ALA A 214 9.98 -7.28 4.08
CA ALA A 214 10.26 -7.88 2.80
C ALA A 214 8.98 -7.83 1.97
N CYS A 215 9.07 -7.29 0.80
CA CYS A 215 8.09 -7.55 -0.24
C CYS A 215 8.31 -8.98 -0.75
N ASP A 216 7.95 -9.99 0.05
CA ASP A 216 7.83 -11.38 -0.41
C ASP A 216 6.64 -11.51 -1.38
N ARG A 217 6.61 -10.69 -2.43
CA ARG A 217 5.62 -10.87 -3.49
C ARG A 217 5.92 -12.12 -4.30
N HIS A 218 7.20 -12.54 -4.32
CA HIS A 218 7.63 -13.80 -4.90
C HIS A 218 8.75 -14.41 -4.05
N PRO A 219 8.73 -15.72 -3.75
CA PRO A 219 9.89 -16.43 -3.23
C PRO A 219 11.08 -16.40 -4.21
N ASP A 220 10.85 -16.00 -5.45
CA ASP A 220 11.84 -15.83 -6.52
C ASP A 220 12.16 -14.36 -6.85
N ALA A 221 11.63 -13.39 -6.13
CA ALA A 221 12.11 -12.01 -6.19
C ALA A 221 13.47 -11.98 -5.47
N HIS A 222 14.47 -12.47 -6.15
CA HIS A 222 15.87 -12.32 -5.77
C HIS A 222 16.16 -10.81 -5.77
N LEU A 223 16.13 -10.20 -4.58
CA LEU A 223 17.00 -9.06 -4.36
C LEU A 223 18.37 -9.52 -4.86
N ASP A 224 19.01 -8.74 -5.71
CA ASP A 224 20.37 -9.08 -6.06
C ASP A 224 21.18 -9.21 -4.76
N GLN A 225 22.26 -9.97 -4.78
CA GLN A 225 23.01 -10.29 -3.58
C GLN A 225 23.47 -9.01 -2.86
N ASP A 226 23.83 -7.98 -3.62
CA ASP A 226 24.30 -6.69 -3.10
C ASP A 226 23.17 -5.93 -2.34
N ALA A 227 21.94 -5.96 -2.86
CA ALA A 227 20.78 -5.38 -2.18
C ALA A 227 20.42 -6.14 -0.89
N THR A 228 20.52 -7.47 -0.91
CA THR A 228 20.29 -8.32 0.26
C THR A 228 21.33 -8.05 1.36
N GLU A 229 22.60 -7.93 1.01
CA GLU A 229 23.67 -7.59 1.95
C GLU A 229 23.52 -6.16 2.50
N ALA A 230 23.16 -5.20 1.66
CA ALA A 230 22.90 -3.82 2.08
C ALA A 230 21.74 -3.73 3.10
N VAL A 231 20.65 -4.47 2.85
CA VAL A 231 19.51 -4.55 3.79
C VAL A 231 19.91 -5.23 5.08
N ALA A 232 20.65 -6.35 5.03
CA ALA A 232 21.12 -7.05 6.22
C ALA A 232 22.04 -6.16 7.07
N ARG A 233 22.96 -5.43 6.42
CA ARG A 233 23.83 -4.45 7.09
C ARG A 233 23.04 -3.33 7.74
N LEU A 234 22.08 -2.75 7.04
CA LEU A 234 21.19 -1.70 7.58
C LEU A 234 20.36 -2.20 8.77
N LEU A 235 19.81 -3.41 8.66
CA LEU A 235 19.07 -4.01 9.78
C LEU A 235 19.95 -4.25 11.01
N ALA A 236 21.19 -4.67 10.81
CA ALA A 236 22.15 -4.82 11.92
C ALA A 236 22.41 -3.48 12.62
N LEU A 237 22.58 -2.40 11.87
CA LEU A 237 22.76 -1.05 12.40
C LEU A 237 21.51 -0.55 13.12
N VAL A 238 20.33 -0.68 12.50
CA VAL A 238 19.07 -0.15 13.03
C VAL A 238 18.56 -0.91 14.27
N ARG A 239 18.95 -2.18 14.45
CA ARG A 239 18.55 -3.01 15.63
C ARG A 239 19.22 -2.62 16.94
N THR A 240 20.24 -1.78 16.93
CA THR A 240 21.07 -1.47 18.12
C THR A 240 20.56 -0.31 18.97
N GLY A 241 19.31 0.09 18.84
CA GLY A 241 18.71 1.12 19.70
C GLY A 241 19.06 2.55 19.31
N THR A 242 19.27 2.76 18.05
CA THR A 242 19.85 3.94 17.45
C THR A 242 18.83 4.97 16.97
N THR A 243 19.28 6.16 16.71
CA THR A 243 18.50 7.22 16.05
C THR A 243 18.70 7.17 14.54
N VAL A 244 17.59 7.10 13.80
CA VAL A 244 17.58 7.06 12.34
C VAL A 244 17.04 8.36 11.79
N SER A 245 17.78 9.01 10.90
CA SER A 245 17.32 10.19 10.16
C SER A 245 17.75 10.14 8.69
N VAL A 246 17.03 10.86 7.85
CA VAL A 246 17.28 10.93 6.41
C VAL A 246 17.40 12.39 5.97
N ARG A 247 18.45 12.70 5.19
CA ARG A 247 18.64 14.01 4.55
C ARG A 247 19.11 13.83 3.11
N GLY A 248 18.26 14.11 2.15
CA GLY A 248 18.54 13.87 0.73
C GLY A 248 18.80 12.37 0.49
N ASN A 249 19.93 12.03 -0.13
CA ASN A 249 20.36 10.63 -0.36
C ASN A 249 21.22 10.06 0.78
N THR A 250 21.25 10.72 1.92
CA THR A 250 22.05 10.32 3.08
C THR A 250 21.16 9.77 4.18
N LEU A 251 21.43 8.54 4.58
CA LEU A 251 20.87 7.91 5.76
C LEU A 251 21.87 8.04 6.92
N ARG A 252 21.42 8.53 8.04
CA ARG A 252 22.21 8.59 9.27
C ARG A 252 21.63 7.63 10.29
N VAL A 253 22.49 6.80 10.86
CA VAL A 253 22.16 5.89 11.96
C VAL A 253 23.16 6.20 13.08
N ASP A 254 22.72 6.90 14.12
CA ASP A 254 23.56 7.53 15.16
C ASP A 254 24.68 8.40 14.56
N ALA A 255 25.95 7.99 14.81
CA ALA A 255 27.13 8.66 14.27
C ALA A 255 27.52 8.18 12.87
N GLU A 256 26.97 7.06 12.41
CA GLU A 256 27.26 6.52 11.06
C GLU A 256 26.46 7.27 9.99
N VAL A 257 27.14 7.59 8.91
CA VAL A 257 26.56 8.28 7.75
C VAL A 257 26.75 7.41 6.52
N LEU A 258 25.64 6.98 5.95
CA LEU A 258 25.60 6.11 4.77
C LEU A 258 25.10 6.91 3.57
N ALA A 259 25.96 7.10 2.57
CA ALA A 259 25.53 7.58 1.26
C ALA A 259 24.93 6.40 0.48
N LEU A 260 23.67 6.54 0.08
CA LEU A 260 22.95 5.50 -0.65
C LEU A 260 22.85 5.87 -2.13
N PRO A 261 22.85 4.86 -3.04
CA PRO A 261 22.67 5.09 -4.47
C PRO A 261 21.25 5.53 -4.82
N VAL A 262 20.33 5.43 -3.86
CA VAL A 262 18.92 5.83 -3.95
C VAL A 262 18.62 6.88 -2.88
N THR A 263 17.60 7.70 -3.09
CA THR A 263 17.11 8.62 -2.07
C THR A 263 16.22 7.85 -1.09
N PRO A 264 16.65 7.59 0.16
CA PRO A 264 15.84 6.92 1.14
C PRO A 264 14.69 7.83 1.58
N LEU A 265 13.55 7.24 1.94
CA LEU A 265 12.40 7.95 2.47
C LEU A 265 12.09 7.46 3.89
N LEU A 266 12.19 8.35 4.87
CA LEU A 266 11.76 8.07 6.25
C LEU A 266 10.34 8.58 6.46
N LEU A 267 9.44 7.70 6.86
CA LEU A 267 8.04 7.98 7.15
C LEU A 267 7.76 7.74 8.63
N PRO A 268 7.87 8.77 9.48
CA PRO A 268 7.58 8.67 10.92
C PRO A 268 6.07 8.78 11.18
N PHE A 269 5.36 7.66 11.13
CA PHE A 269 3.92 7.63 11.39
C PHE A 269 3.60 7.82 12.87
N GLY A 270 2.50 8.53 13.14
CA GLY A 270 2.01 8.75 14.48
C GLY A 270 0.48 8.67 14.58
N HIS A 271 -0.03 8.62 15.80
CA HIS A 271 -1.46 8.67 16.07
C HIS A 271 -1.84 10.10 16.49
N ARG A 272 -2.98 10.61 16.00
CA ARG A 272 -3.56 11.81 16.61
C ARG A 272 -3.83 11.51 18.08
N ALA A 273 -3.37 12.39 18.97
CA ALA A 273 -3.88 12.41 20.32
C ALA A 273 -5.42 12.47 20.26
N ARG A 274 -6.07 11.60 21.03
CA ARG A 274 -7.54 11.54 21.11
C ARG A 274 -8.07 12.73 21.87
#